data_3ae65e23299e94c1fa7c756701cdc2b2
#
_entry.id   3ae65e23299e94c1fa7c756701cdc2b2
#
_cell.length_a   1.000
_cell.length_b   1.000
_cell.length_c   1.000
_cell.angle_alpha   90.00
_cell.angle_beta   90.00
_cell.angle_gamma   90.00
#
_symmetry.space_group_name_H-M   'P 1'
#
loop_
_entity.id
_entity.type
_entity.pdbx_description
1 polymer ?
#
loop_
_entity_poly.entity_id
_entity_poly.type
_entity_poly.pdbx_seq_one_letter_code
_entity_poly.pdbx_strand_id
1 'polypeptide(L)'
;PERKVYKKGDPIKLIFHPTPWRGLNVMLGAMQLIKNKNVTLDVYSSTEVYGTSFKKANDKIYQPLYKQAKKLPNVNYIGYKPNEQIVKNITQYQIFAYPNIWEETSCISAIEAMAAGLHMVTTNYGALYETCSEWPVYVQYSDNYKRLAEAFAYAIDSLTSFLHEEGCQNHLQSQANFYKKFYDWQGRKEDWTNFLTGALNAKS
;
A
#
# COMPACT_ATOMS: atom_id res chain seq x y z
N PRO A 1 0.50 12.89 -9.29
CA PRO A 1 0.87 12.40 -10.62
C PRO A 1 -0.31 11.73 -11.32
N GLU A 2 -0.31 11.73 -12.66
CA GLU A 2 -1.34 11.04 -13.44
C GLU A 2 -1.14 9.53 -13.37
N ARG A 3 -2.26 8.78 -13.33
CA ARG A 3 -2.26 7.33 -13.31
C ARG A 3 -1.73 6.77 -14.63
N LYS A 4 -0.85 5.78 -14.56
CA LYS A 4 -0.41 5.04 -15.74
C LYS A 4 -1.38 3.89 -16.03
N VAL A 5 -1.91 3.83 -17.25
CA VAL A 5 -2.73 2.71 -17.71
C VAL A 5 -1.85 1.50 -17.97
N TYR A 6 -2.20 0.36 -17.36
CA TYR A 6 -1.51 -0.91 -17.59
C TYR A 6 -2.01 -1.57 -18.88
N LYS A 7 -1.07 -2.07 -19.69
CA LYS A 7 -1.34 -2.81 -20.92
C LYS A 7 -0.91 -4.27 -20.76
N LYS A 8 -1.60 -5.17 -21.47
CA LYS A 8 -1.23 -6.60 -21.46
C LYS A 8 0.21 -6.78 -21.90
N GLY A 9 0.99 -7.47 -21.07
CA GLY A 9 2.42 -7.72 -21.31
C GLY A 9 3.39 -6.73 -20.67
N ASP A 10 2.89 -5.60 -20.14
CA ASP A 10 3.73 -4.70 -19.35
C ASP A 10 4.26 -5.43 -18.09
N PRO A 11 5.46 -5.06 -17.58
CA PRO A 11 5.93 -5.54 -16.29
C PRO A 11 4.97 -5.12 -15.17
N ILE A 12 4.68 -6.03 -14.25
CA ILE A 12 3.82 -5.77 -13.10
C ILE A 12 4.69 -5.47 -11.89
N LYS A 13 4.68 -4.20 -11.48
CA LYS A 13 5.45 -3.73 -10.35
C LYS A 13 4.56 -3.54 -9.13
N LEU A 14 4.90 -4.24 -8.06
CA LEU A 14 4.31 -4.06 -6.75
C LEU A 14 5.14 -3.09 -5.93
N ILE A 15 4.50 -2.38 -5.02
CA ILE A 15 5.17 -1.56 -3.99
C ILE A 15 4.74 -2.00 -2.60
N PHE A 16 5.71 -2.08 -1.67
CA PHE A 16 5.51 -2.19 -0.23
C PHE A 16 6.32 -1.10 0.46
N HIS A 17 5.66 -0.13 1.07
CA HIS A 17 6.33 0.98 1.77
C HIS A 17 5.94 1.21 3.23
N PRO A 18 5.12 0.37 3.86
CA PRO A 18 4.94 0.39 5.31
C PRO A 18 6.20 -0.06 6.05
N THR A 19 6.22 0.19 7.36
CA THR A 19 7.29 -0.28 8.25
C THR A 19 7.35 -1.81 8.33
N PRO A 20 8.51 -2.41 8.67
CA PRO A 20 8.72 -3.85 8.51
C PRO A 20 7.80 -4.72 9.38
N TRP A 21 7.35 -4.24 10.54
CA TRP A 21 6.43 -4.99 11.41
C TRP A 21 4.98 -5.01 10.91
N ARG A 22 4.67 -4.26 9.86
CA ARG A 22 3.33 -4.16 9.30
C ARG A 22 3.08 -5.18 8.18
N GLY A 23 3.81 -6.31 8.17
CA GLY A 23 3.58 -7.42 7.25
C GLY A 23 4.67 -7.68 6.21
N LEU A 24 5.88 -7.09 6.35
CA LEU A 24 6.96 -7.38 5.41
C LEU A 24 7.30 -8.87 5.34
N ASN A 25 7.29 -9.58 6.48
CA ASN A 25 7.51 -11.02 6.54
C ASN A 25 6.48 -11.81 5.70
N VAL A 26 5.22 -11.44 5.79
CA VAL A 26 4.13 -12.03 4.99
C VAL A 26 4.33 -11.73 3.52
N MET A 27 4.66 -10.47 3.18
CA MET A 27 4.89 -10.07 1.79
C MET A 27 6.04 -10.84 1.15
N LEU A 28 7.16 -11.01 1.85
CA LEU A 28 8.30 -11.79 1.35
C LEU A 28 7.95 -13.27 1.20
N GLY A 29 7.11 -13.81 2.09
CA GLY A 29 6.54 -15.15 1.93
C GLY A 29 5.68 -15.27 0.67
N ALA A 30 4.80 -14.30 0.42
CA ALA A 30 3.96 -14.28 -0.76
C ALA A 30 4.78 -14.19 -2.06
N MET A 31 5.85 -13.35 -2.10
CA MET A 31 6.71 -13.22 -3.28
C MET A 31 7.43 -14.52 -3.68
N GLN A 32 7.65 -15.44 -2.76
CA GLN A 32 8.20 -16.77 -3.05
C GLN A 32 7.17 -17.69 -3.71
N LEU A 33 5.88 -17.44 -3.51
CA LEU A 33 4.77 -18.28 -3.95
C LEU A 33 4.09 -17.78 -5.23
N ILE A 34 4.25 -16.50 -5.58
CA ILE A 34 3.69 -15.90 -6.79
C ILE A 34 4.22 -16.65 -8.02
N LYS A 35 3.27 -17.08 -8.87
CA LYS A 35 3.53 -17.89 -10.08
C LYS A 35 3.87 -17.02 -11.28
N ASN A 36 3.26 -15.83 -11.38
CA ASN A 36 3.49 -14.91 -12.48
C ASN A 36 4.91 -14.33 -12.41
N LYS A 37 5.77 -14.72 -13.36
CA LYS A 37 7.19 -14.33 -13.40
C LYS A 37 7.44 -12.87 -13.81
N ASN A 38 6.41 -12.19 -14.33
CA ASN A 38 6.49 -10.77 -14.69
C ASN A 38 6.22 -9.84 -13.48
N VAL A 39 5.98 -10.42 -12.30
CA VAL A 39 5.72 -9.67 -11.06
C VAL A 39 7.02 -9.41 -10.31
N THR A 40 7.26 -8.15 -10.00
CA THR A 40 8.38 -7.69 -9.15
C THR A 40 7.87 -6.83 -8.01
N LEU A 41 8.62 -6.76 -6.90
CA LEU A 41 8.29 -5.98 -5.73
C LEU A 41 9.41 -5.02 -5.36
N ASP A 42 9.10 -3.75 -5.25
CA ASP A 42 9.95 -2.73 -4.64
C ASP A 42 9.58 -2.54 -3.16
N VAL A 43 10.57 -2.68 -2.28
CA VAL A 43 10.40 -2.59 -0.82
C VAL A 43 11.09 -1.35 -0.28
N TYR A 44 10.29 -0.36 0.15
CA TYR A 44 10.75 0.89 0.78
C TYR A 44 10.70 0.83 2.31
N SER A 45 10.60 -0.35 2.87
CA SER A 45 10.41 -0.58 4.30
C SER A 45 11.68 -0.33 5.11
N SER A 46 11.55 0.45 6.18
CA SER A 46 12.65 0.76 7.11
C SER A 46 12.10 1.27 8.44
N THR A 47 12.88 1.09 9.50
CA THR A 47 12.63 1.73 10.80
C THR A 47 13.05 3.21 10.82
N GLU A 48 13.79 3.67 9.80
CA GLU A 48 14.32 5.03 9.69
C GLU A 48 13.25 6.11 9.49
N VAL A 49 12.04 5.71 9.08
CA VAL A 49 10.88 6.62 8.96
C VAL A 49 10.57 7.35 10.28
N TYR A 50 10.92 6.77 11.42
CA TYR A 50 10.80 7.38 12.75
C TYR A 50 12.09 8.07 13.25
N GLY A 51 13.04 8.28 12.35
CA GLY A 51 14.30 8.98 12.62
C GLY A 51 15.47 8.05 12.99
N THR A 52 16.67 8.63 12.96
CA THR A 52 17.93 7.88 13.13
C THR A 52 18.08 7.25 14.51
N SER A 53 17.58 7.88 15.58
CA SER A 53 17.61 7.32 16.93
C SER A 53 16.75 6.06 17.06
N PHE A 54 15.53 6.10 16.50
CA PHE A 54 14.65 4.95 16.46
C PHE A 54 15.26 3.81 15.63
N LYS A 55 15.84 4.13 14.48
CA LYS A 55 16.57 3.16 13.65
C LYS A 55 17.68 2.46 14.43
N LYS A 56 18.55 3.22 15.11
CA LYS A 56 19.66 2.65 15.90
C LYS A 56 19.17 1.66 16.95
N ALA A 57 18.05 1.95 17.60
CA ALA A 57 17.49 1.10 18.66
C ALA A 57 16.80 -0.16 18.12
N ASN A 58 16.11 -0.07 16.96
CA ASN A 58 15.16 -1.10 16.56
C ASN A 58 15.53 -1.86 15.28
N ASP A 59 16.38 -1.31 14.40
CA ASP A 59 16.63 -1.84 13.06
C ASP A 59 17.24 -3.26 13.07
N LYS A 60 18.03 -3.58 14.12
CA LYS A 60 18.67 -4.89 14.27
C LYS A 60 17.67 -6.05 14.22
N ILE A 61 16.46 -5.86 14.75
CA ILE A 61 15.41 -6.89 14.81
C ILE A 61 14.94 -7.25 13.39
N TYR A 62 14.92 -6.27 12.46
CA TYR A 62 14.41 -6.44 11.10
C TYR A 62 15.48 -6.77 10.06
N GLN A 63 16.76 -6.76 10.44
CA GLN A 63 17.87 -7.12 9.54
C GLN A 63 17.69 -8.49 8.86
N PRO A 64 17.16 -9.55 9.51
CA PRO A 64 16.90 -10.81 8.84
C PRO A 64 15.91 -10.67 7.67
N LEU A 65 14.84 -9.86 7.83
CA LEU A 65 13.86 -9.61 6.76
C LEU A 65 14.49 -8.83 5.60
N TYR A 66 15.30 -7.82 5.89
CA TYR A 66 15.99 -7.06 4.84
C TYR A 66 16.98 -7.93 4.06
N LYS A 67 17.68 -8.84 4.75
CA LYS A 67 18.56 -9.82 4.10
C LYS A 67 17.77 -10.81 3.23
N GLN A 68 16.61 -11.25 3.71
CA GLN A 68 15.71 -12.11 2.93
C GLN A 68 15.22 -11.38 1.67
N ALA A 69 14.75 -10.14 1.80
CA ALA A 69 14.31 -9.33 0.67
C ALA A 69 15.38 -9.22 -0.42
N LYS A 70 16.64 -8.95 -0.03
CA LYS A 70 17.79 -8.86 -0.96
C LYS A 70 18.16 -10.16 -1.66
N LYS A 71 17.74 -11.31 -1.14
CA LYS A 71 18.04 -12.63 -1.73
C LYS A 71 16.99 -13.09 -2.74
N LEU A 72 15.77 -12.52 -2.70
CA LEU A 72 14.70 -12.92 -3.60
C LEU A 72 14.89 -12.25 -4.96
N PRO A 73 14.92 -13.01 -6.07
CA PRO A 73 15.25 -12.48 -7.41
C PRO A 73 14.17 -11.52 -7.94
N ASN A 74 12.94 -11.61 -7.45
CA ASN A 74 11.81 -10.77 -7.83
C ASN A 74 11.49 -9.67 -6.81
N VAL A 75 12.42 -9.40 -5.87
CA VAL A 75 12.30 -8.35 -4.86
C VAL A 75 13.48 -7.39 -4.92
N ASN A 76 13.21 -6.10 -5.02
CA ASN A 76 14.19 -5.04 -4.94
C ASN A 76 14.06 -4.32 -3.59
N TYR A 77 14.97 -4.56 -2.67
CA TYR A 77 14.99 -3.88 -1.38
C TYR A 77 15.68 -2.53 -1.49
N ILE A 78 14.92 -1.46 -1.42
CA ILE A 78 15.38 -0.07 -1.57
C ILE A 78 15.67 0.56 -0.18
N GLY A 79 14.91 0.18 0.84
CA GLY A 79 15.01 0.77 2.17
C GLY A 79 14.33 2.14 2.27
N TYR A 80 14.77 2.96 3.24
CA TYR A 80 14.15 4.26 3.49
C TYR A 80 14.28 5.23 2.30
N LYS A 81 13.17 5.86 1.99
CA LYS A 81 13.09 7.07 1.15
C LYS A 81 12.11 8.05 1.77
N PRO A 82 12.34 9.36 1.65
CA PRO A 82 11.35 10.36 2.03
C PRO A 82 10.03 10.14 1.29
N ASN A 83 8.89 10.35 1.96
CA ASN A 83 7.57 10.10 1.39
C ASN A 83 7.35 10.83 0.05
N GLU A 84 7.82 12.07 -0.07
CA GLU A 84 7.74 12.86 -1.31
C GLU A 84 8.36 12.14 -2.51
N GLN A 85 9.48 11.42 -2.30
CA GLN A 85 10.12 10.64 -3.37
C GLN A 85 9.30 9.40 -3.75
N ILE A 86 8.64 8.76 -2.77
CA ILE A 86 7.77 7.62 -3.01
C ILE A 86 6.56 8.09 -3.80
N VAL A 87 5.84 9.11 -3.33
CA VAL A 87 4.64 9.66 -3.96
C VAL A 87 4.91 10.18 -5.38
N LYS A 88 6.07 10.82 -5.60
CA LYS A 88 6.47 11.29 -6.94
C LYS A 88 6.56 10.17 -7.96
N ASN A 89 6.95 8.97 -7.52
CA ASN A 89 7.19 7.82 -8.39
C ASN A 89 6.11 6.74 -8.29
N ILE A 90 5.09 6.93 -7.46
CA ILE A 90 4.13 5.89 -7.10
C ILE A 90 3.34 5.36 -8.31
N THR A 91 3.08 6.19 -9.32
CA THR A 91 2.33 5.81 -10.53
C THR A 91 3.08 4.86 -11.48
N GLN A 92 4.34 4.55 -11.19
CA GLN A 92 5.05 3.50 -11.94
C GLN A 92 4.66 2.07 -11.49
N TYR A 93 3.98 1.95 -10.33
CA TYR A 93 3.51 0.69 -9.79
C TYR A 93 2.07 0.40 -10.19
N GLN A 94 1.70 -0.87 -10.22
CA GLN A 94 0.35 -1.34 -10.54
C GLN A 94 -0.41 -1.74 -9.28
N ILE A 95 0.31 -2.29 -8.29
CA ILE A 95 -0.31 -2.84 -7.08
C ILE A 95 0.42 -2.34 -5.83
N PHE A 96 -0.34 -1.76 -4.90
CA PHE A 96 0.09 -1.60 -3.52
C PHE A 96 -0.25 -2.88 -2.76
N ALA A 97 0.78 -3.69 -2.48
CA ALA A 97 0.63 -4.97 -1.81
C ALA A 97 0.92 -4.81 -0.32
N TYR A 98 -0.14 -4.79 0.49
CA TYR A 98 -0.05 -4.54 1.92
C TYR A 98 -0.70 -5.67 2.74
N PRO A 99 0.00 -6.80 2.99
CA PRO A 99 -0.47 -7.86 3.88
C PRO A 99 -0.40 -7.40 5.34
N ASN A 100 -1.26 -6.46 5.69
CA ASN A 100 -1.25 -5.80 6.99
C ASN A 100 -1.50 -6.81 8.14
N ILE A 101 -0.65 -6.77 9.16
CA ILE A 101 -0.76 -7.52 10.41
C ILE A 101 -0.75 -6.60 11.63
N TRP A 102 -0.97 -5.30 11.42
CA TRP A 102 -0.99 -4.25 12.43
C TRP A 102 -2.39 -3.67 12.58
N GLU A 103 -2.82 -3.34 13.79
CA GLU A 103 -4.09 -2.65 14.03
C GLU A 103 -4.00 -1.19 13.57
N GLU A 104 -4.21 -0.97 12.27
CA GLU A 104 -4.23 0.38 11.71
C GLU A 104 -5.41 1.18 12.25
N THR A 105 -5.15 2.43 12.60
CA THR A 105 -6.21 3.42 12.92
C THR A 105 -6.62 4.21 11.69
N SER A 106 -5.71 4.41 10.76
CA SER A 106 -5.87 4.96 9.42
C SER A 106 -4.58 4.67 8.65
N CYS A 107 -4.61 4.63 7.33
CA CYS A 107 -3.44 4.27 6.53
C CYS A 107 -3.20 5.29 5.41
N ILE A 108 -2.35 6.29 5.68
CA ILE A 108 -1.98 7.32 4.68
C ILE A 108 -1.37 6.67 3.43
N SER A 109 -0.54 5.65 3.60
CA SER A 109 0.06 4.90 2.49
C SER A 109 -0.97 4.29 1.55
N ALA A 110 -2.08 3.77 2.11
CA ALA A 110 -3.20 3.25 1.32
C ALA A 110 -3.92 4.37 0.57
N ILE A 111 -4.22 5.48 1.24
CA ILE A 111 -4.86 6.66 0.65
C ILE A 111 -4.04 7.18 -0.54
N GLU A 112 -2.73 7.34 -0.36
CA GLU A 112 -1.80 7.81 -1.40
C GLU A 112 -1.74 6.85 -2.60
N ALA A 113 -1.66 5.53 -2.35
CA ALA A 113 -1.63 4.52 -3.39
C ALA A 113 -2.94 4.48 -4.19
N MET A 114 -4.08 4.55 -3.50
CA MET A 114 -5.39 4.53 -4.14
C MET A 114 -5.68 5.83 -4.90
N ALA A 115 -5.25 6.98 -4.38
CA ALA A 115 -5.31 8.27 -5.09
C ALA A 115 -4.42 8.29 -6.34
N ALA A 116 -3.32 7.54 -6.34
CA ALA A 116 -2.46 7.35 -7.51
C ALA A 116 -3.03 6.34 -8.52
N GLY A 117 -4.12 5.65 -8.18
CA GLY A 117 -4.79 4.67 -9.04
C GLY A 117 -4.10 3.32 -9.09
N LEU A 118 -3.41 2.93 -8.02
CA LEU A 118 -2.90 1.57 -7.86
C LEU A 118 -4.03 0.65 -7.41
N HIS A 119 -4.01 -0.61 -7.87
CA HIS A 119 -4.74 -1.63 -7.13
C HIS A 119 -4.17 -1.79 -5.72
N MET A 120 -5.04 -2.06 -4.77
CA MET A 120 -4.62 -2.42 -3.43
C MET A 120 -5.02 -3.86 -3.13
N VAL A 121 -4.08 -4.66 -2.65
CA VAL A 121 -4.32 -5.97 -2.04
C VAL A 121 -3.93 -5.84 -0.58
N THR A 122 -4.87 -6.05 0.33
CA THR A 122 -4.65 -5.89 1.76
C THR A 122 -5.46 -6.86 2.61
N THR A 123 -5.24 -6.87 3.91
CA THR A 123 -6.09 -7.61 4.85
C THR A 123 -7.27 -6.74 5.32
N ASN A 124 -8.31 -7.40 5.80
CA ASN A 124 -9.45 -6.75 6.47
C ASN A 124 -9.18 -6.51 7.97
N TYR A 125 -7.95 -6.11 8.33
CA TYR A 125 -7.51 -5.96 9.72
C TYR A 125 -7.35 -4.49 10.12
N GLY A 126 -7.77 -4.16 11.36
CA GLY A 126 -7.80 -2.79 11.85
C GLY A 126 -8.79 -1.90 11.05
N ALA A 127 -8.54 -0.61 10.98
CA ALA A 127 -9.38 0.36 10.28
C ALA A 127 -9.17 0.38 8.75
N LEU A 128 -8.57 -0.64 8.15
CA LEU A 128 -8.33 -0.65 6.69
C LEU A 128 -9.64 -0.71 5.90
N TYR A 129 -10.65 -1.44 6.39
CA TYR A 129 -11.94 -1.44 5.72
C TYR A 129 -12.62 -0.07 5.76
N GLU A 130 -12.52 0.64 6.88
CA GLU A 130 -13.04 2.01 7.01
C GLU A 130 -12.28 3.00 6.11
N THR A 131 -10.94 2.91 6.08
CA THR A 131 -10.09 3.79 5.27
C THR A 131 -10.23 3.52 3.77
N CYS A 132 -10.34 2.26 3.38
CA CYS A 132 -10.24 1.82 1.99
C CYS A 132 -11.59 1.42 1.38
N SER A 133 -12.65 1.26 2.19
CA SER A 133 -13.98 0.84 1.75
C SER A 133 -13.90 -0.47 0.92
N GLU A 134 -14.68 -0.59 -0.14
CA GLU A 134 -14.78 -1.77 -0.99
C GLU A 134 -13.80 -1.74 -2.20
N TRP A 135 -12.88 -0.78 -2.24
CA TRP A 135 -11.96 -0.65 -3.38
C TRP A 135 -10.88 -1.74 -3.46
N PRO A 136 -10.24 -2.16 -2.33
CA PRO A 136 -9.19 -3.18 -2.37
C PRO A 136 -9.70 -4.59 -2.61
N VAL A 137 -8.80 -5.43 -3.08
CA VAL A 137 -8.93 -6.88 -2.91
C VAL A 137 -8.57 -7.22 -1.46
N TYR A 138 -9.55 -7.62 -0.67
CA TYR A 138 -9.32 -8.02 0.72
C TYR A 138 -8.98 -9.49 0.84
N VAL A 139 -7.91 -9.76 1.58
CA VAL A 139 -7.55 -11.09 2.07
C VAL A 139 -7.96 -11.18 3.54
N GLN A 140 -8.68 -12.23 3.91
CA GLN A 140 -9.06 -12.45 5.31
C GLN A 140 -7.81 -12.53 6.19
N TYR A 141 -7.75 -11.68 7.21
CA TYR A 141 -6.65 -11.70 8.19
C TYR A 141 -6.53 -13.08 8.86
N SER A 142 -5.32 -13.49 9.11
CA SER A 142 -4.98 -14.67 9.88
C SER A 142 -3.65 -14.43 10.60
N ASP A 143 -3.56 -14.89 11.84
CA ASP A 143 -2.31 -14.95 12.63
C ASP A 143 -1.39 -16.08 12.17
N ASN A 144 -1.88 -17.01 11.35
CA ASN A 144 -1.07 -17.94 10.60
C ASN A 144 -0.46 -17.25 9.36
N TYR A 145 0.71 -16.63 9.53
CA TYR A 145 1.37 -15.85 8.49
C TYR A 145 1.75 -16.66 7.24
N LYS A 146 1.91 -17.99 7.36
CA LYS A 146 2.13 -18.84 6.18
C LYS A 146 0.88 -18.90 5.33
N ARG A 147 -0.28 -19.17 5.93
CA ARG A 147 -1.58 -19.17 5.23
C ARG A 147 -1.90 -17.79 4.65
N LEU A 148 -1.58 -16.73 5.41
CA LEU A 148 -1.78 -15.37 4.95
C LEU A 148 -0.93 -15.07 3.71
N ALA A 149 0.33 -15.49 3.68
CA ALA A 149 1.21 -15.34 2.53
C ALA A 149 0.72 -16.13 1.30
N GLU A 150 0.20 -17.36 1.51
CA GLU A 150 -0.41 -18.18 0.45
C GLU A 150 -1.64 -17.48 -0.15
N ALA A 151 -2.53 -16.95 0.70
CA ALA A 151 -3.72 -16.22 0.26
C ALA A 151 -3.36 -14.92 -0.48
N PHE A 152 -2.35 -14.19 -0.02
CA PHE A 152 -1.83 -13.00 -0.69
C PHE A 152 -1.24 -13.31 -2.06
N ALA A 153 -0.44 -14.36 -2.17
CA ALA A 153 0.13 -14.79 -3.45
C ALA A 153 -0.98 -15.14 -4.45
N TYR A 154 -2.00 -15.89 -4.00
CA TYR A 154 -3.16 -16.22 -4.83
C TYR A 154 -3.93 -14.98 -5.28
N ALA A 155 -4.20 -14.03 -4.37
CA ALA A 155 -4.92 -12.80 -4.69
C ALA A 155 -4.15 -11.95 -5.73
N ILE A 156 -2.81 -11.83 -5.58
CA ILE A 156 -1.97 -11.11 -6.53
C ILE A 156 -1.94 -11.82 -7.89
N ASP A 157 -1.72 -13.13 -7.94
CA ASP A 157 -1.73 -13.91 -9.19
C ASP A 157 -3.08 -13.77 -9.92
N SER A 158 -4.20 -13.88 -9.18
CA SER A 158 -5.54 -13.69 -9.73
C SER A 158 -5.72 -12.29 -10.31
N LEU A 159 -5.37 -11.25 -9.54
CA LEU A 159 -5.48 -9.86 -9.98
C LEU A 159 -4.65 -9.58 -11.24
N THR A 160 -3.44 -10.14 -11.33
CA THR A 160 -2.56 -9.92 -12.47
C THR A 160 -3.10 -10.45 -13.79
N SER A 161 -4.05 -11.38 -13.75
CA SER A 161 -4.65 -11.97 -14.96
C SER A 161 -5.57 -11.01 -15.71
N PHE A 162 -6.20 -10.05 -15.02
CA PHE A 162 -7.18 -9.12 -15.59
C PHE A 162 -6.84 -7.62 -15.43
N LEU A 163 -5.62 -7.31 -14.93
CA LEU A 163 -5.18 -5.90 -14.78
C LEU A 163 -5.37 -5.05 -16.06
N HIS A 164 -5.20 -5.66 -17.23
CA HIS A 164 -5.28 -4.98 -18.53
C HIS A 164 -6.72 -4.78 -19.04
N GLU A 165 -7.70 -5.37 -18.40
CA GLU A 165 -9.08 -5.28 -18.83
C GLU A 165 -9.64 -3.86 -18.61
N GLU A 166 -10.45 -3.39 -19.54
CA GLU A 166 -11.03 -2.05 -19.53
C GLU A 166 -11.83 -1.80 -18.24
N GLY A 167 -12.64 -2.77 -17.82
CA GLY A 167 -13.42 -2.68 -16.58
C GLY A 167 -12.56 -2.46 -15.36
N CYS A 168 -11.41 -3.17 -15.27
CA CYS A 168 -10.43 -3.00 -14.23
C CYS A 168 -9.79 -1.60 -14.26
N GLN A 169 -9.41 -1.13 -15.44
CA GLN A 169 -8.81 0.20 -15.60
C GLN A 169 -9.78 1.33 -15.27
N ASN A 170 -11.07 1.17 -15.63
CA ASN A 170 -12.13 2.12 -15.30
C ASN A 170 -12.41 2.16 -13.79
N HIS A 171 -12.41 1.00 -13.12
CA HIS A 171 -12.51 0.91 -11.66
C HIS A 171 -11.39 1.71 -10.97
N LEU A 172 -10.14 1.51 -11.39
CA LEU A 172 -8.99 2.25 -10.84
C LEU A 172 -9.06 3.76 -11.09
N GLN A 173 -9.58 4.17 -12.23
CA GLN A 173 -9.78 5.59 -12.52
C GLN A 173 -10.84 6.20 -11.58
N SER A 174 -11.94 5.48 -11.35
CA SER A 174 -12.99 5.89 -10.43
C SER A 174 -12.48 5.96 -8.99
N GLN A 175 -11.72 4.95 -8.56
CA GLN A 175 -11.02 4.92 -7.27
C GLN A 175 -10.12 6.15 -7.11
N ALA A 176 -9.25 6.41 -8.08
CA ALA A 176 -8.31 7.53 -8.01
C ALA A 176 -9.04 8.88 -7.91
N ASN A 177 -10.11 9.06 -8.67
CA ASN A 177 -10.93 10.28 -8.65
C ASN A 177 -11.60 10.46 -7.28
N PHE A 178 -12.14 9.37 -6.70
CA PHE A 178 -12.75 9.40 -5.38
C PHE A 178 -11.74 9.82 -4.31
N TYR A 179 -10.56 9.15 -4.25
CA TYR A 179 -9.57 9.44 -3.23
C TYR A 179 -8.97 10.83 -3.35
N LYS A 180 -8.70 11.30 -4.57
CA LYS A 180 -8.22 12.67 -4.82
C LYS A 180 -9.20 13.72 -4.33
N LYS A 181 -10.50 13.50 -4.55
CA LYS A 181 -11.54 14.44 -4.11
C LYS A 181 -11.82 14.35 -2.61
N PHE A 182 -11.95 13.12 -2.07
CA PHE A 182 -12.37 12.91 -0.68
C PHE A 182 -11.27 13.28 0.33
N TYR A 183 -10.00 13.03 -0.03
CA TYR A 183 -8.83 13.31 0.82
C TYR A 183 -8.07 14.56 0.39
N ASP A 184 -8.70 15.46 -0.39
CA ASP A 184 -8.11 16.74 -0.74
C ASP A 184 -7.96 17.66 0.47
N TRP A 185 -6.75 18.18 0.69
CA TRP A 185 -6.46 19.07 1.81
C TRP A 185 -7.20 20.40 1.71
N GLN A 186 -7.48 20.90 0.49
CA GLN A 186 -8.21 22.15 0.33
C GLN A 186 -9.67 21.98 0.80
N GLY A 187 -10.34 20.88 0.38
CA GLY A 187 -11.68 20.56 0.87
C GLY A 187 -11.72 20.35 2.38
N ARG A 188 -10.74 19.63 2.94
CA ARG A 188 -10.65 19.44 4.40
C ARG A 188 -10.45 20.74 5.16
N LYS A 189 -9.65 21.67 4.63
CA LYS A 189 -9.49 23.00 5.22
C LYS A 189 -10.82 23.76 5.28
N GLU A 190 -11.62 23.70 4.22
CA GLU A 190 -12.94 24.31 4.19
C GLU A 190 -13.89 23.69 5.20
N ASP A 191 -13.94 22.36 5.27
CA ASP A 191 -14.74 21.62 6.27
C ASP A 191 -14.39 22.04 7.70
N TRP A 192 -13.10 22.07 8.04
CA TRP A 192 -12.63 22.50 9.37
C TRP A 192 -12.92 23.96 9.65
N THR A 193 -12.76 24.84 8.67
CA THR A 193 -13.08 26.27 8.81
C THR A 193 -14.55 26.47 9.13
N ASN A 194 -15.44 25.79 8.40
CA ASN A 194 -16.88 25.87 8.62
C ASN A 194 -17.28 25.31 10.00
N PHE A 195 -16.73 24.16 10.38
CA PHE A 195 -16.98 23.54 11.69
C PHE A 195 -16.56 24.46 12.84
N LEU A 196 -15.32 24.98 12.80
CA LEU A 196 -14.80 25.84 13.88
C LEU A 196 -15.56 27.17 13.97
N THR A 197 -15.89 27.77 12.82
CA THR A 197 -16.69 29.01 12.78
C THR A 197 -18.08 28.78 13.37
N GLY A 198 -18.74 27.67 13.01
CA GLY A 198 -20.04 27.30 13.58
C GLY A 198 -19.97 27.08 15.09
N ALA A 199 -18.94 26.39 15.58
CA ALA A 199 -18.74 26.14 17.00
C ALA A 199 -18.48 27.44 17.82
N LEU A 200 -17.79 28.41 17.23
CA LEU A 200 -17.57 29.72 17.87
C LEU A 200 -18.86 30.55 17.95
N ASN A 201 -19.62 30.54 16.84
CA ASN A 201 -20.89 31.31 16.79
C ASN A 201 -22.00 30.72 17.70
N ALA A 202 -21.93 29.40 17.96
CA ALA A 202 -22.90 28.75 18.89
C ALA A 202 -22.68 29.10 20.38
N LYS A 203 -21.55 29.75 20.73
CA LYS A 203 -21.23 30.21 22.11
C LYS A 203 -21.52 31.68 22.32
N SER A 204 -21.91 32.41 21.29
CA SER A 204 -22.37 33.81 21.39
C SER A 204 -23.89 33.90 21.44
#